data_5622a74fe25f638b8b85fb17914d26d5
#
_entry.id   5622a74fe25f638b8b85fb17914d26d5
#
_cell.length_a   1.000
_cell.length_b   1.000
_cell.length_c   1.000
_cell.angle_alpha   90.00
_cell.angle_beta   90.00
_cell.angle_gamma   90.00
#
_symmetry.space_group_name_H-M   'P 1'
#
loop_
_entity.id
_entity.type
_entity.pdbx_description
1 polymer ?
#
loop_
_entity_poly.entity_id
_entity_poly.type
_entity_poly.pdbx_seq_one_letter_code
_entity_poly.pdbx_strand_id
1 'polypeptide(L)'
;VSSHQRGRNPQKYYNNLIDYGMMKFHGASVVRNMLVITLLLFGGLYAVSYLPTMLTGSASEQGYEAEYSYRYLNDADEPSESGISDLAGKYGLTVENYREGDFLRVFGSGTERDADENNQLIETYYDRFAQYDVTSASEFEELTGISLDIPDGSYYQIIGSTSYENIWNHFGDMDQLYVESEDASLPFSYLDTVSYESLNISGDNNMGDASRFVVSDADFDRLKAGLSEDSLETQVLFD
;
A
#
# COMPACT_ATOMS: atom_id res chain seq x y z
N VAL A 1 26.18 -23.12 -42.47
CA VAL A 1 27.00 -24.36 -42.46
C VAL A 1 27.04 -24.94 -43.86
N SER A 2 25.92 -25.17 -44.53
CA SER A 2 25.85 -25.82 -45.84
C SER A 2 26.59 -25.05 -46.96
N SER A 3 26.48 -23.69 -47.00
CA SER A 3 27.17 -22.88 -48.02
C SER A 3 28.68 -22.88 -47.83
N HIS A 4 29.18 -22.94 -46.60
CA HIS A 4 30.60 -22.98 -46.32
C HIS A 4 31.21 -24.34 -46.67
N GLN A 5 30.50 -25.42 -46.46
CA GLN A 5 30.94 -26.76 -46.83
C GLN A 5 30.89 -27.01 -48.36
N ARG A 6 29.92 -26.41 -49.06
CA ARG A 6 29.85 -26.47 -50.52
C ARG A 6 31.06 -25.85 -51.19
N GLY A 7 31.56 -24.71 -50.68
CA GLY A 7 32.77 -24.06 -51.22
C GLY A 7 34.06 -24.77 -50.88
N ARG A 8 34.16 -25.51 -49.73
CA ARG A 8 35.40 -26.10 -49.23
C ARG A 8 35.64 -27.54 -49.70
N ASN A 9 34.58 -28.31 -49.91
CA ASN A 9 34.67 -29.67 -50.40
C ASN A 9 33.36 -30.07 -51.13
N PRO A 10 33.22 -29.73 -52.41
CA PRO A 10 31.97 -29.90 -53.14
C PRO A 10 31.57 -31.37 -53.30
N GLN A 11 32.52 -32.28 -53.43
CA GLN A 11 32.27 -33.71 -53.63
C GLN A 11 31.66 -34.33 -52.36
N LYS A 12 32.18 -33.98 -51.17
CA LYS A 12 31.64 -34.40 -49.88
C LYS A 12 30.27 -33.79 -49.60
N TYR A 13 30.07 -32.57 -50.07
CA TYR A 13 28.77 -31.91 -49.94
C TYR A 13 27.68 -32.62 -50.75
N TYR A 14 27.97 -32.94 -52.00
CA TYR A 14 27.01 -33.61 -52.88
C TYR A 14 26.71 -35.03 -52.45
N ASN A 15 27.71 -35.78 -51.93
CA ASN A 15 27.50 -37.13 -51.41
C ASN A 15 26.59 -37.17 -50.16
N ASN A 16 26.60 -36.10 -49.38
CA ASN A 16 25.81 -36.00 -48.17
C ASN A 16 24.67 -35.00 -48.27
N LEU A 17 24.22 -34.69 -49.48
CA LEU A 17 23.20 -33.67 -49.75
C LEU A 17 21.87 -33.97 -49.04
N ILE A 18 21.50 -35.26 -49.01
CA ILE A 18 20.29 -35.74 -48.35
C ILE A 18 20.38 -35.54 -46.83
N ASP A 19 21.51 -35.90 -46.24
CA ASP A 19 21.75 -35.78 -44.81
C ASP A 19 21.76 -34.32 -44.39
N TYR A 20 22.36 -33.42 -45.16
CA TYR A 20 22.31 -31.97 -44.89
C TYR A 20 20.92 -31.39 -45.07
N GLY A 21 20.15 -31.88 -46.03
CA GLY A 21 18.75 -31.51 -46.22
C GLY A 21 17.88 -31.94 -45.02
N MET A 22 18.05 -33.20 -44.61
CA MET A 22 17.35 -33.77 -43.47
C MET A 22 17.72 -33.02 -42.17
N MET A 23 19.02 -32.79 -41.91
CA MET A 23 19.45 -32.01 -40.77
C MET A 23 18.88 -30.58 -40.72
N LYS A 24 18.81 -29.92 -41.87
CA LYS A 24 18.23 -28.57 -41.94
C LYS A 24 16.73 -28.60 -41.66
N PHE A 25 16.01 -29.60 -42.16
CA PHE A 25 14.57 -29.76 -41.95
C PHE A 25 14.22 -30.17 -40.54
N HIS A 26 14.93 -31.19 -40.01
CA HIS A 26 14.75 -31.66 -38.64
C HIS A 26 15.25 -30.64 -37.63
N GLY A 27 16.35 -29.93 -37.88
CA GLY A 27 16.88 -28.92 -37.00
C GLY A 27 15.88 -27.76 -36.75
N ALA A 28 15.25 -27.28 -37.83
CA ALA A 28 14.23 -26.22 -37.69
C ALA A 28 12.98 -26.70 -36.91
N SER A 29 12.55 -27.96 -37.17
CA SER A 29 11.43 -28.55 -36.41
C SER A 29 11.76 -28.79 -34.94
N VAL A 30 12.94 -29.32 -34.67
CA VAL A 30 13.41 -29.55 -33.27
C VAL A 30 13.51 -28.25 -32.50
N VAL A 31 14.11 -27.19 -33.09
CA VAL A 31 14.23 -25.88 -32.43
C VAL A 31 12.85 -25.30 -32.14
N ARG A 32 11.92 -25.37 -33.08
CA ARG A 32 10.54 -24.90 -32.89
C ARG A 32 9.82 -25.68 -31.79
N ASN A 33 9.94 -27.01 -31.77
CA ASN A 33 9.31 -27.83 -30.73
C ASN A 33 9.96 -27.58 -29.36
N MET A 34 11.27 -27.45 -29.28
CA MET A 34 11.94 -27.09 -28.01
C MET A 34 11.52 -25.73 -27.51
N LEU A 35 11.34 -24.75 -28.37
CA LEU A 35 10.88 -23.41 -28.00
C LEU A 35 9.45 -23.45 -27.42
N VAL A 36 8.54 -24.21 -28.07
CA VAL A 36 7.19 -24.41 -27.55
C VAL A 36 7.19 -25.10 -26.19
N ILE A 37 7.98 -26.18 -26.05
CA ILE A 37 8.09 -26.92 -24.78
C ILE A 37 8.68 -26.00 -23.69
N THR A 38 9.70 -25.22 -24.01
CA THR A 38 10.29 -24.27 -23.06
C THR A 38 9.30 -23.21 -22.61
N LEU A 39 8.53 -22.64 -23.54
CA LEU A 39 7.47 -21.67 -23.21
C LEU A 39 6.36 -22.27 -22.33
N LEU A 40 5.94 -23.51 -22.63
CA LEU A 40 4.94 -24.21 -21.82
C LEU A 40 5.46 -24.55 -20.44
N LEU A 41 6.72 -25.01 -20.33
CA LEU A 41 7.34 -25.27 -19.02
C LEU A 41 7.50 -23.99 -18.22
N PHE A 42 7.96 -22.91 -18.84
CA PHE A 42 8.13 -21.63 -18.16
C PHE A 42 6.79 -21.04 -17.73
N GLY A 43 5.78 -21.08 -18.58
CA GLY A 43 4.41 -20.65 -18.26
C GLY A 43 3.77 -21.52 -17.17
N GLY A 44 3.99 -22.83 -17.21
CA GLY A 44 3.53 -23.75 -16.17
C GLY A 44 4.21 -23.52 -14.83
N LEU A 45 5.52 -23.36 -14.80
CA LEU A 45 6.28 -23.04 -13.58
C LEU A 45 5.86 -21.68 -13.02
N TYR A 46 5.69 -20.67 -13.88
CA TYR A 46 5.20 -19.38 -13.49
C TYR A 46 3.79 -19.45 -12.87
N ALA A 47 2.88 -20.16 -13.52
CA ALA A 47 1.53 -20.33 -13.00
C ALA A 47 1.48 -21.08 -11.65
N VAL A 48 2.30 -22.12 -11.50
CA VAL A 48 2.33 -22.93 -10.26
C VAL A 48 3.03 -22.19 -9.11
N SER A 49 4.04 -21.37 -9.41
CA SER A 49 4.81 -20.68 -8.36
C SER A 49 4.24 -19.29 -8.04
N TYR A 50 3.83 -18.53 -9.05
CA TYR A 50 3.44 -17.14 -8.89
C TYR A 50 1.96 -16.96 -8.54
N LEU A 51 1.05 -17.75 -9.15
CA LEU A 51 -0.37 -17.65 -8.84
C LEU A 51 -0.71 -17.99 -7.37
N PRO A 52 -0.19 -19.08 -6.78
CA PRO A 52 -0.40 -19.32 -5.35
C PRO A 52 0.19 -18.21 -4.49
N THR A 53 1.38 -17.71 -4.82
CA THR A 53 2.01 -16.62 -4.06
C THR A 53 1.20 -15.33 -4.13
N MET A 54 0.60 -15.02 -5.29
CA MET A 54 -0.32 -13.90 -5.42
C MET A 54 -1.63 -14.11 -4.66
N LEU A 55 -2.16 -15.34 -4.65
CA LEU A 55 -3.41 -15.65 -3.97
C LEU A 55 -3.23 -15.86 -2.45
N THR A 56 -2.06 -16.29 -2.01
CA THR A 56 -1.74 -16.52 -0.59
C THR A 56 -0.80 -15.49 0.00
N GLY A 57 -0.09 -14.73 -0.82
CA GLY A 57 0.90 -13.72 -0.40
C GLY A 57 0.31 -12.56 0.38
N SER A 58 -0.99 -12.34 0.27
CA SER A 58 -1.72 -11.42 1.14
C SER A 58 -2.31 -12.08 2.41
N ALA A 59 -2.29 -13.42 2.49
CA ALA A 59 -2.93 -14.14 3.59
C ALA A 59 -1.95 -14.96 4.45
N SER A 60 -0.66 -15.04 4.11
CA SER A 60 0.27 -15.98 4.76
C SER A 60 1.52 -15.37 5.38
N GLU A 61 1.69 -14.08 5.31
CA GLU A 61 2.74 -13.46 6.12
C GLU A 61 2.21 -13.26 7.54
N GLN A 62 2.59 -14.21 8.38
CA GLN A 62 2.40 -14.21 9.83
C GLN A 62 0.95 -14.46 10.23
N GLY A 63 0.64 -15.50 10.93
CA GLY A 63 -0.62 -15.85 11.59
C GLY A 63 -1.33 -14.69 12.29
N TYR A 64 -1.62 -13.65 11.55
CA TYR A 64 -2.51 -12.58 11.92
C TYR A 64 -3.93 -13.12 11.80
N GLU A 65 -4.62 -13.09 12.86
CA GLU A 65 -6.05 -12.93 12.84
C GLU A 65 -6.30 -11.72 11.95
N ALA A 66 -7.05 -11.87 10.87
CA ALA A 66 -7.18 -10.82 9.88
C ALA A 66 -8.06 -9.71 10.46
N GLU A 67 -7.43 -8.63 10.86
CA GLU A 67 -8.15 -7.43 11.29
C GLU A 67 -8.77 -6.75 10.07
N TYR A 68 -10.08 -6.62 10.05
CA TYR A 68 -10.81 -5.92 9.00
C TYR A 68 -10.93 -4.45 9.34
N SER A 69 -10.72 -3.61 8.34
CA SER A 69 -10.73 -2.17 8.48
C SER A 69 -11.67 -1.54 7.46
N TYR A 70 -12.55 -0.67 7.88
CA TYR A 70 -13.31 0.20 6.98
C TYR A 70 -13.56 1.56 7.63
N ARG A 71 -13.86 2.55 6.81
CA ARG A 71 -14.21 3.90 7.25
C ARG A 71 -15.47 4.39 6.58
N TYR A 72 -16.17 5.28 7.23
CA TYR A 72 -17.36 5.94 6.71
C TYR A 72 -17.43 7.40 7.17
N LEU A 73 -18.11 8.22 6.38
CA LEU A 73 -18.40 9.60 6.74
C LEU A 73 -19.59 9.64 7.69
N ASN A 74 -19.62 10.58 8.60
CA ASN A 74 -20.65 10.68 9.64
C ASN A 74 -22.08 10.98 9.13
N ASP A 75 -22.24 11.35 7.87
CA ASP A 75 -23.55 11.55 7.22
C ASP A 75 -24.07 10.30 6.50
N ALA A 76 -23.28 9.22 6.46
CA ALA A 76 -23.68 7.97 5.85
C ALA A 76 -24.60 7.15 6.77
N ASP A 77 -25.42 6.29 6.19
CA ASP A 77 -26.14 5.24 6.94
C ASP A 77 -25.13 4.31 7.59
N GLU A 78 -24.86 4.52 8.85
CA GLU A 78 -23.86 3.85 9.65
C GLU A 78 -24.13 2.34 9.73
N PRO A 79 -23.20 1.50 9.27
CA PRO A 79 -23.30 0.07 9.51
C PRO A 79 -23.04 -0.19 11.01
N SER A 80 -24.09 -0.39 11.78
CA SER A 80 -23.95 -0.72 13.20
C SER A 80 -23.24 -2.04 13.43
N GLU A 81 -22.57 -2.20 14.57
CA GLU A 81 -21.96 -3.46 15.01
C GLU A 81 -22.92 -4.64 14.87
N SER A 82 -24.18 -4.45 15.26
CA SER A 82 -25.23 -5.48 15.10
C SER A 82 -25.51 -5.82 13.64
N GLY A 83 -25.50 -4.84 12.74
CA GLY A 83 -25.72 -5.05 11.30
C GLY A 83 -24.57 -5.84 10.67
N ILE A 84 -23.33 -5.58 11.07
CA ILE A 84 -22.15 -6.31 10.62
C ILE A 84 -22.18 -7.73 11.18
N SER A 85 -22.47 -7.92 12.47
CA SER A 85 -22.59 -9.21 13.10
C SER A 85 -23.71 -10.07 12.49
N ASP A 86 -24.85 -9.47 12.16
CA ASP A 86 -25.95 -10.15 11.46
C ASP A 86 -25.54 -10.58 10.04
N LEU A 87 -24.78 -9.75 9.35
CA LEU A 87 -24.27 -10.08 8.02
C LEU A 87 -23.24 -11.22 8.10
N ALA A 88 -22.29 -11.16 9.00
CA ALA A 88 -21.28 -12.19 9.24
C ALA A 88 -21.96 -13.53 9.59
N GLY A 89 -22.95 -13.50 10.48
CA GLY A 89 -23.73 -14.69 10.89
C GLY A 89 -24.43 -15.41 9.75
N LYS A 90 -24.86 -14.70 8.70
CA LYS A 90 -25.42 -15.32 7.48
C LYS A 90 -24.41 -16.20 6.74
N TYR A 91 -23.13 -15.93 6.90
CA TYR A 91 -22.04 -16.69 6.28
C TYR A 91 -21.31 -17.62 7.26
N GLY A 92 -21.83 -17.75 8.50
CA GLY A 92 -21.23 -18.60 9.54
C GLY A 92 -19.94 -18.02 10.12
N LEU A 93 -19.77 -16.70 10.04
CA LEU A 93 -18.66 -15.95 10.63
C LEU A 93 -19.11 -15.27 11.92
N THR A 94 -18.20 -15.03 12.83
CA THR A 94 -18.36 -14.22 14.05
C THR A 94 -17.51 -12.96 13.93
N VAL A 95 -18.01 -11.85 14.41
CA VAL A 95 -17.27 -10.60 14.55
C VAL A 95 -16.77 -10.53 15.99
N GLU A 96 -15.48 -10.32 16.15
CA GLU A 96 -14.83 -10.19 17.45
C GLU A 96 -14.05 -8.86 17.49
N ASN A 97 -13.77 -8.36 18.68
CA ASN A 97 -12.96 -7.16 18.92
C ASN A 97 -13.41 -5.93 18.09
N TYR A 98 -14.72 -5.72 17.98
CA TYR A 98 -15.24 -4.52 17.33
C TYR A 98 -14.81 -3.25 18.07
N ARG A 99 -14.18 -2.32 17.35
CA ARG A 99 -13.67 -1.04 17.85
C ARG A 99 -13.93 0.03 16.80
N GLU A 100 -14.22 1.22 17.27
CA GLU A 100 -14.40 2.38 16.39
C GLU A 100 -13.69 3.59 16.99
N GLY A 101 -13.29 4.53 16.13
CA GLY A 101 -12.64 5.76 16.55
C GLY A 101 -12.71 6.82 15.44
N ASP A 102 -12.69 8.06 15.86
CA ASP A 102 -12.87 9.21 15.00
C ASP A 102 -11.53 9.69 14.40
N PHE A 103 -11.60 10.05 13.11
CA PHE A 103 -10.55 10.76 12.39
C PHE A 103 -11.10 12.06 11.81
N LEU A 104 -10.35 13.13 11.94
CA LEU A 104 -10.62 14.41 11.29
C LEU A 104 -9.82 14.52 10.01
N ARG A 105 -10.49 14.81 8.90
CA ARG A 105 -9.82 15.15 7.66
C ARG A 105 -9.54 16.65 7.62
N VAL A 106 -8.27 17.00 7.61
CA VAL A 106 -7.80 18.38 7.69
C VAL A 106 -6.80 18.70 6.58
N PHE A 107 -6.72 19.96 6.22
CA PHE A 107 -5.64 20.44 5.36
C PHE A 107 -4.46 20.88 6.20
N GLY A 108 -3.27 20.70 5.69
CA GLY A 108 -2.04 21.11 6.37
C GLY A 108 -0.98 21.58 5.42
N SER A 109 0.03 22.20 5.98
CA SER A 109 1.29 22.56 5.33
C SER A 109 2.41 21.70 5.85
N GLY A 110 3.39 21.44 5.00
CA GLY A 110 4.55 20.66 5.39
C GLY A 110 5.51 20.45 4.24
N THR A 111 6.60 19.77 4.54
CA THR A 111 7.63 19.42 3.58
C THR A 111 7.46 18.00 3.10
N GLU A 112 7.32 17.82 1.82
CA GLU A 112 7.36 16.50 1.18
C GLU A 112 8.72 16.28 0.52
N ARG A 113 9.15 15.04 0.54
CA ARG A 113 10.38 14.58 -0.11
C ARG A 113 9.99 13.76 -1.33
N ASP A 114 10.68 13.96 -2.42
CA ASP A 114 10.45 13.27 -3.68
C ASP A 114 11.80 13.01 -4.35
N ALA A 115 11.80 12.31 -5.46
CA ALA A 115 12.98 12.10 -6.27
C ALA A 115 12.94 13.00 -7.51
N ASP A 116 14.05 13.66 -7.80
CA ASP A 116 14.25 14.36 -9.06
C ASP A 116 14.46 13.39 -10.24
N GLU A 117 14.61 13.92 -11.44
CA GLU A 117 14.86 13.15 -12.67
C GLU A 117 16.14 12.28 -12.59
N ASN A 118 17.06 12.58 -11.67
CA ASN A 118 18.31 11.85 -11.43
C ASN A 118 18.20 10.90 -10.23
N ASN A 119 16.99 10.72 -9.68
CA ASN A 119 16.73 9.92 -8.49
C ASN A 119 17.44 10.45 -7.24
N GLN A 120 17.60 11.78 -7.14
CA GLN A 120 18.12 12.46 -5.97
C GLN A 120 16.96 13.00 -5.14
N LEU A 121 17.12 12.93 -3.81
CA LEU A 121 16.12 13.43 -2.88
C LEU A 121 15.96 14.93 -3.04
N ILE A 122 14.73 15.37 -3.27
CA ILE A 122 14.32 16.77 -3.24
C ILE A 122 13.30 16.97 -2.12
N GLU A 123 13.33 18.13 -1.48
CA GLU A 123 12.36 18.55 -0.48
C GLU A 123 11.57 19.73 -1.02
N THR A 124 10.23 19.60 -0.98
CA THR A 124 9.33 20.65 -1.46
C THR A 124 8.34 21.00 -0.36
N TYR A 125 8.31 22.27 0.04
CA TYR A 125 7.32 22.77 0.97
C TYR A 125 6.02 23.06 0.26
N TYR A 126 4.92 22.53 0.80
CA TYR A 126 3.57 22.76 0.32
C TYR A 126 2.75 23.49 1.38
N ASP A 127 2.14 24.57 0.97
CA ASP A 127 1.24 25.36 1.80
C ASP A 127 -0.21 24.97 1.51
N ARG A 128 -0.95 24.50 2.53
CA ARG A 128 -2.38 24.09 2.47
C ARG A 128 -2.69 23.08 1.36
N PHE A 129 -1.76 22.24 1.02
CA PHE A 129 -1.91 21.33 -0.13
C PHE A 129 -2.24 19.91 0.30
N ALA A 130 -1.65 19.44 1.38
CA ALA A 130 -1.79 18.07 1.81
C ALA A 130 -3.06 17.90 2.66
N GLN A 131 -3.74 16.77 2.46
CA GLN A 131 -4.80 16.32 3.35
C GLN A 131 -4.20 15.33 4.33
N TYR A 132 -4.59 15.49 5.60
CA TYR A 132 -4.16 14.62 6.69
C TYR A 132 -5.39 14.11 7.42
N ASP A 133 -5.36 12.84 7.80
CA ASP A 133 -6.34 12.25 8.70
C ASP A 133 -5.74 12.25 10.12
N VAL A 134 -6.38 12.91 11.05
CA VAL A 134 -5.87 13.13 12.40
C VAL A 134 -6.81 12.49 13.41
N THR A 135 -6.28 11.72 14.34
CA THR A 135 -7.01 11.14 15.46
C THR A 135 -6.41 11.58 16.80
N SER A 136 -7.16 11.46 17.89
CA SER A 136 -6.65 11.73 19.23
C SER A 136 -5.86 10.55 19.80
N ALA A 137 -5.05 10.81 20.83
CA ALA A 137 -4.34 9.77 21.55
C ALA A 137 -5.30 8.76 22.19
N SER A 138 -6.42 9.23 22.74
CA SER A 138 -7.46 8.38 23.34
C SER A 138 -8.17 7.50 22.32
N GLU A 139 -8.58 8.04 21.17
CA GLU A 139 -9.20 7.29 20.06
C GLU A 139 -8.23 6.25 19.49
N PHE A 140 -6.96 6.64 19.34
CA PHE A 140 -5.93 5.72 18.88
C PHE A 140 -5.69 4.57 19.86
N GLU A 141 -5.67 4.85 21.18
CA GLU A 141 -5.57 3.82 22.20
C GLU A 141 -6.79 2.88 22.18
N GLU A 142 -8.00 3.40 22.00
CA GLU A 142 -9.22 2.60 21.89
C GLU A 142 -9.19 1.68 20.66
N LEU A 143 -8.75 2.20 19.52
CA LEU A 143 -8.63 1.43 18.29
C LEU A 143 -7.55 0.35 18.36
N THR A 144 -6.39 0.66 18.94
CA THR A 144 -5.17 -0.17 18.78
C THR A 144 -4.71 -0.84 20.07
N GLY A 145 -5.17 -0.37 21.21
CA GLY A 145 -4.64 -0.75 22.54
C GLY A 145 -3.25 -0.16 22.84
N ILE A 146 -2.73 0.72 21.97
CA ILE A 146 -1.42 1.35 22.15
C ILE A 146 -1.61 2.74 22.76
N SER A 147 -1.08 2.95 23.97
CA SER A 147 -1.12 4.24 24.63
C SER A 147 0.08 5.10 24.26
N LEU A 148 -0.18 6.34 23.86
CA LEU A 148 0.83 7.33 23.48
C LEU A 148 0.74 8.56 24.38
N ASP A 149 1.87 9.03 24.89
CA ASP A 149 1.97 10.30 25.63
C ASP A 149 2.42 11.40 24.66
N ILE A 150 1.46 12.22 24.20
CA ILE A 150 1.67 13.21 23.16
C ILE A 150 1.49 14.62 23.76
N PRO A 151 2.57 15.42 23.83
CA PRO A 151 2.46 16.82 24.21
C PRO A 151 1.67 17.64 23.19
N ASP A 152 0.94 18.65 23.67
CA ASP A 152 0.25 19.61 22.80
C ASP A 152 1.21 20.22 21.77
N GLY A 153 0.74 20.35 20.53
CA GLY A 153 1.54 20.84 19.40
C GLY A 153 2.52 19.82 18.83
N SER A 154 2.32 18.54 19.13
CA SER A 154 3.15 17.44 18.61
C SER A 154 2.31 16.30 18.04
N TYR A 155 2.92 15.47 17.20
CA TYR A 155 2.21 14.34 16.60
C TYR A 155 3.11 13.11 16.40
N TYR A 156 2.48 11.95 16.40
CA TYR A 156 3.00 10.70 15.89
C TYR A 156 2.42 10.43 14.50
N GLN A 157 3.24 9.91 13.60
CA GLN A 157 2.75 9.42 12.31
C GLN A 157 2.43 7.94 12.41
N ILE A 158 1.26 7.53 11.88
CA ILE A 158 0.88 6.13 11.76
C ILE A 158 1.50 5.55 10.49
N ILE A 159 2.26 4.45 10.62
CA ILE A 159 2.87 3.72 9.52
C ILE A 159 2.47 2.25 9.54
N GLY A 160 2.51 1.57 8.37
CA GLY A 160 2.17 0.15 8.30
C GLY A 160 3.23 -0.73 8.95
N SER A 161 4.46 -0.59 8.56
CA SER A 161 5.56 -1.41 9.07
C SER A 161 6.85 -0.61 9.19
N THR A 162 7.54 -0.77 10.31
CA THR A 162 8.86 -0.16 10.54
C THR A 162 9.93 -0.63 9.57
N SER A 163 9.74 -1.76 8.89
CA SER A 163 10.65 -2.24 7.86
C SER A 163 10.69 -1.38 6.60
N TYR A 164 9.70 -0.48 6.45
CA TYR A 164 9.62 0.48 5.35
C TYR A 164 10.14 1.88 5.71
N GLU A 165 10.89 2.03 6.80
CA GLU A 165 11.65 3.25 7.08
C GLU A 165 12.72 3.47 5.99
N ASN A 166 12.28 3.89 4.83
CA ASN A 166 13.14 4.32 3.75
C ASN A 166 12.80 5.76 3.37
N ILE A 167 13.67 6.40 2.60
CA ILE A 167 13.50 7.78 2.14
C ILE A 167 12.20 8.03 1.35
N TRP A 168 11.51 6.97 0.93
CA TRP A 168 10.26 7.01 0.18
C TRP A 168 9.02 6.94 1.08
N ASN A 169 9.15 6.36 2.27
CA ASN A 169 8.13 6.43 3.31
C ASN A 169 8.29 7.75 4.03
N HIS A 170 7.82 8.72 3.33
CA HIS A 170 8.02 10.08 3.68
C HIS A 170 7.12 10.44 4.85
N PHE A 171 7.75 10.64 5.96
CA PHE A 171 7.17 11.34 7.09
C PHE A 171 7.01 12.79 6.64
N GLY A 172 5.80 13.14 6.15
CA GLY A 172 5.54 14.52 5.83
C GLY A 172 5.86 15.34 7.09
N ASP A 173 6.89 16.17 7.02
CA ASP A 173 7.13 17.16 8.05
C ASP A 173 5.97 18.15 8.00
N MET A 174 4.84 17.71 8.59
CA MET A 174 3.69 18.57 8.80
C MET A 174 4.04 19.58 9.89
N ASP A 175 3.92 20.85 9.57
CA ASP A 175 4.21 21.91 10.53
C ASP A 175 2.97 22.70 10.95
N GLN A 176 1.89 22.64 10.17
CA GLN A 176 0.65 23.34 10.46
C GLN A 176 -0.57 22.57 9.96
N LEU A 177 -1.62 22.53 10.77
CA LEU A 177 -2.96 22.10 10.38
C LEU A 177 -3.93 23.27 10.38
N TYR A 178 -4.81 23.31 9.38
CA TYR A 178 -5.77 24.38 9.19
C TYR A 178 -7.18 23.92 9.57
N VAL A 179 -7.85 24.72 10.35
CA VAL A 179 -9.28 24.64 10.56
C VAL A 179 -10.00 25.46 9.46
N GLU A 180 -11.27 25.22 9.20
CA GLU A 180 -12.03 25.82 8.08
C GLU A 180 -12.01 27.36 8.00
N SER A 181 -11.80 28.07 9.10
CA SER A 181 -11.55 29.52 9.05
C SER A 181 -10.14 29.76 8.55
N GLU A 182 -10.00 30.39 7.41
CA GLU A 182 -8.74 30.62 6.68
C GLU A 182 -7.56 31.19 7.48
N ASP A 183 -7.82 31.67 8.70
CA ASP A 183 -6.81 32.32 9.55
C ASP A 183 -6.40 31.50 10.78
N ALA A 184 -6.99 30.35 11.05
CA ALA A 184 -6.67 29.54 12.21
C ALA A 184 -5.85 28.32 11.81
N SER A 185 -4.53 28.41 11.95
CA SER A 185 -3.63 27.26 11.87
C SER A 185 -3.09 26.92 13.25
N LEU A 186 -2.93 25.65 13.50
CA LEU A 186 -2.26 25.13 14.69
C LEU A 186 -0.87 24.57 14.29
N PRO A 187 0.20 25.06 14.92
CA PRO A 187 1.53 24.52 14.66
C PRO A 187 1.71 23.16 15.29
N PHE A 188 2.40 22.26 14.57
CA PHE A 188 2.71 20.93 15.04
C PHE A 188 4.18 20.58 14.79
N SER A 189 4.71 19.67 15.60
CA SER A 189 6.05 19.14 15.47
C SER A 189 6.03 17.63 15.50
N TYR A 190 6.72 17.01 14.57
CA TYR A 190 6.90 15.57 14.53
C TYR A 190 7.64 15.07 15.78
N LEU A 191 7.12 14.02 16.43
CA LEU A 191 7.78 13.34 17.53
C LEU A 191 8.42 12.03 17.10
N ASP A 192 7.60 11.12 16.56
CA ASP A 192 8.03 9.78 16.18
C ASP A 192 6.96 9.12 15.28
N THR A 193 7.18 7.87 14.91
CA THR A 193 6.22 7.02 14.22
C THR A 193 5.65 5.95 15.15
N VAL A 194 4.42 5.54 14.88
CA VAL A 194 3.80 4.36 15.47
C VAL A 194 3.35 3.42 14.35
N SER A 195 3.65 2.13 14.50
CA SER A 195 3.29 1.14 13.48
C SER A 195 1.96 0.48 13.81
N TYR A 196 0.99 0.60 12.88
CA TYR A 196 -0.27 -0.13 12.95
C TYR A 196 -0.81 -0.37 11.52
N GLU A 197 -0.73 -1.61 11.06
CA GLU A 197 -0.97 -1.96 9.65
C GLU A 197 -2.38 -1.61 9.18
N SER A 198 -3.41 -1.96 9.97
CA SER A 198 -4.81 -1.75 9.59
C SER A 198 -5.24 -0.28 9.56
N LEU A 199 -4.48 0.60 10.18
CA LEU A 199 -4.69 2.05 10.14
C LEU A 199 -3.80 2.75 9.10
N ASN A 200 -2.85 2.04 8.50
CA ASN A 200 -1.99 2.60 7.48
C ASN A 200 -2.69 2.59 6.11
N ILE A 201 -3.02 3.76 5.60
CA ILE A 201 -3.65 3.92 4.28
C ILE A 201 -2.60 4.03 3.16
N SER A 202 -1.34 4.27 3.48
CA SER A 202 -0.28 4.54 2.49
C SER A 202 0.18 3.33 1.68
N GLY A 203 -0.47 2.17 1.81
CA GLY A 203 -0.15 0.97 1.02
C GLY A 203 -0.58 1.03 -0.44
N ASP A 204 -1.52 1.88 -0.79
CA ASP A 204 -1.98 2.05 -2.17
C ASP A 204 -1.48 3.39 -2.70
N ASN A 205 -0.63 3.34 -3.73
CA ASN A 205 -0.09 4.50 -4.44
C ASN A 205 -1.15 5.36 -5.17
N ASN A 206 -2.36 5.42 -4.68
CA ASN A 206 -3.38 6.29 -5.19
C ASN A 206 -3.19 7.68 -4.58
N MET A 207 -2.77 8.60 -5.40
CA MET A 207 -2.74 10.03 -5.12
C MET A 207 -4.08 10.46 -4.51
N GLY A 208 -4.12 10.65 -3.21
CA GLY A 208 -5.33 11.03 -2.47
C GLY A 208 -5.44 10.42 -1.08
N ASP A 209 -4.61 9.45 -0.73
CA ASP A 209 -4.61 8.92 0.63
C ASP A 209 -3.87 9.88 1.55
N ALA A 210 -4.60 10.42 2.52
CA ALA A 210 -4.05 11.31 3.51
C ALA A 210 -3.09 10.56 4.45
N SER A 211 -1.95 11.14 4.76
CA SER A 211 -1.13 10.65 5.87
C SER A 211 -1.91 10.72 7.16
N ARG A 212 -1.76 9.72 8.03
CA ARG A 212 -2.47 9.63 9.31
C ARG A 212 -1.58 9.99 10.48
N PHE A 213 -2.12 10.82 11.37
CA PHE A 213 -1.42 11.31 12.53
C PHE A 213 -2.23 11.12 13.80
N VAL A 214 -1.50 10.93 14.91
CA VAL A 214 -2.07 10.95 16.26
C VAL A 214 -1.58 12.21 16.95
N VAL A 215 -2.51 12.99 17.51
CA VAL A 215 -2.24 14.22 18.26
C VAL A 215 -2.74 14.10 19.69
N SER A 216 -2.44 15.08 20.55
CA SER A 216 -3.04 15.13 21.90
C SER A 216 -4.56 15.29 21.81
N ASP A 217 -5.28 14.80 22.83
CA ASP A 217 -6.75 14.95 22.89
C ASP A 217 -7.15 16.43 22.89
N ALA A 218 -6.36 17.29 23.51
CA ALA A 218 -6.62 18.74 23.54
C ALA A 218 -6.47 19.39 22.16
N ASP A 219 -5.52 18.96 21.36
CA ASP A 219 -5.34 19.46 20.00
C ASP A 219 -6.42 18.90 19.05
N PHE A 220 -6.81 17.66 19.22
CA PHE A 220 -7.91 17.06 18.48
C PHE A 220 -9.22 17.82 18.73
N ASP A 221 -9.54 18.11 19.99
CA ASP A 221 -10.72 18.91 20.34
C ASP A 221 -10.70 20.33 19.73
N ARG A 222 -9.52 20.95 19.70
CA ARG A 222 -9.36 22.28 19.05
C ARG A 222 -9.59 22.21 17.55
N LEU A 223 -9.07 21.18 16.89
CA LEU A 223 -9.28 20.95 15.46
C LEU A 223 -10.75 20.67 15.18
N LYS A 224 -11.37 19.78 15.95
CA LYS A 224 -12.77 19.39 15.81
C LYS A 224 -13.73 20.59 15.99
N ALA A 225 -13.44 21.48 16.93
CA ALA A 225 -14.25 22.67 17.18
C ALA A 225 -14.25 23.69 16.03
N GLY A 226 -13.24 23.65 15.15
CA GLY A 226 -13.08 24.57 14.02
C GLY A 226 -13.49 23.99 12.67
N LEU A 227 -13.92 22.74 12.62
CA LEU A 227 -14.24 22.01 11.39
C LEU A 227 -15.76 21.75 11.28
N SER A 228 -16.22 21.50 10.05
CA SER A 228 -17.58 21.01 9.81
C SER A 228 -17.70 19.52 10.15
N GLU A 229 -18.95 19.07 10.34
CA GLU A 229 -19.25 17.65 10.56
C GLU A 229 -18.80 16.76 9.37
N ASP A 230 -18.74 17.32 8.16
CA ASP A 230 -18.28 16.62 6.95
C ASP A 230 -16.78 16.27 6.99
N SER A 231 -16.02 16.86 7.89
CA SER A 231 -14.60 16.57 8.09
C SER A 231 -14.36 15.38 9.02
N LEU A 232 -15.39 14.83 9.65
CA LEU A 232 -15.29 13.72 10.57
C LEU A 232 -15.56 12.40 9.85
N GLU A 233 -14.62 11.50 9.96
CA GLU A 233 -14.72 10.12 9.48
C GLU A 233 -14.60 9.17 10.67
N THR A 234 -15.39 8.13 10.71
CA THR A 234 -15.24 7.06 11.70
C THR A 234 -14.52 5.86 11.07
N GLN A 235 -13.49 5.42 11.72
CA GLN A 235 -12.75 4.21 11.40
C GLN A 235 -13.25 3.07 12.27
N VAL A 236 -13.50 1.92 11.65
CA VAL A 236 -13.91 0.69 12.35
C VAL A 236 -12.89 -0.39 12.12
N LEU A 237 -12.55 -1.11 13.19
CA LEU A 237 -11.70 -2.29 13.18
C LEU A 237 -12.42 -3.46 13.85
N PHE A 238 -12.29 -4.67 13.33
CA PHE A 238 -12.81 -5.91 13.92
C PHE A 238 -12.08 -7.14 13.36
N ASP A 239 -12.17 -8.26 14.06
CA ASP A 239 -11.62 -9.56 13.69
C ASP A 239 -12.72 -10.55 13.29
#